data_3b15a3aa1d69d36a786c76ae1d5ff25f
#
_entry.id   3b15a3aa1d69d36a786c76ae1d5ff25f
#
_cell.length_a   1.000
_cell.length_b   1.000
_cell.length_c   1.000
_cell.angle_alpha   90.00
_cell.angle_beta   90.00
_cell.angle_gamma   90.00
#
_symmetry.space_group_name_H-M   'P 1'
#
loop_
_entity.id
_entity.type
_entity.pdbx_description
1 polymer ?
#
loop_
_entity_poly.entity_id
_entity_poly.type
_entity_poly.pdbx_seq_one_letter_code
_entity_poly.pdbx_strand_id
1 'polypeptide(L)'
;MEENKIKEIHYNNIIKTILQSDRVSPPLTLESDIVSDFKERCEYYIDSLKKYDKENNTKINFDLMIKRISIIVNGITKCLEEFLSGDIKSAYDVFNDIFSSSTINKHIRRITIPLYDVCNEKRPLFRVRKSDAPLTDRTDIFHIPFTKRYNVNAQRYSVAGLPCLYLGASLYVCWLEMNKPDFDKLYLSSFISYDKRPKILNFSPNLLNDPIAGILEGDELEKANWIKASYFILWPLIISCSYIKKN
;
A
#
# COMPACT_ATOMS: atom_id res chain seq x y z
N MET A 1 -8.46 12.74 -27.08
CA MET A 1 -8.98 13.52 -25.93
C MET A 1 -10.27 12.91 -25.38
N GLU A 2 -11.26 12.63 -26.19
CA GLU A 2 -12.55 12.02 -25.80
C GLU A 2 -12.39 10.62 -25.18
N GLU A 3 -11.55 9.77 -25.74
CA GLU A 3 -11.28 8.42 -25.23
C GLU A 3 -10.72 8.43 -23.78
N ASN A 4 -9.83 9.37 -23.45
CA ASN A 4 -9.29 9.47 -22.11
C ASN A 4 -10.32 9.96 -21.08
N LYS A 5 -11.27 10.81 -21.47
CA LYS A 5 -12.39 11.21 -20.62
C LYS A 5 -13.36 10.04 -20.37
N ILE A 6 -13.62 9.22 -21.38
CA ILE A 6 -14.42 8.01 -21.23
C ILE A 6 -13.74 7.02 -20.26
N LYS A 7 -12.44 6.77 -20.41
CA LYS A 7 -11.66 5.91 -19.49
C LYS A 7 -11.71 6.43 -18.07
N GLU A 8 -11.58 7.73 -17.86
CA GLU A 8 -11.65 8.35 -16.54
C GLU A 8 -13.00 8.08 -15.87
N ILE A 9 -14.10 8.25 -16.57
CA ILE A 9 -15.45 7.99 -16.05
C ILE A 9 -15.54 6.53 -15.58
N HIS A 10 -15.09 5.58 -16.41
CA HIS A 10 -15.11 4.17 -16.04
C HIS A 10 -14.21 3.86 -14.86
N TYR A 11 -12.99 4.41 -14.81
CA TYR A 11 -12.11 4.22 -13.65
C TYR A 11 -12.73 4.77 -12.36
N ASN A 12 -13.36 5.94 -12.40
CA ASN A 12 -14.03 6.50 -11.24
C ASN A 12 -15.22 5.64 -10.78
N ASN A 13 -15.98 5.06 -11.73
CA ASN A 13 -17.06 4.14 -11.40
C ASN A 13 -16.54 2.84 -10.76
N ILE A 14 -15.46 2.25 -11.30
CA ILE A 14 -14.82 1.06 -10.72
C ILE A 14 -14.36 1.34 -9.28
N ILE A 15 -13.75 2.50 -9.03
CA ILE A 15 -13.35 2.91 -7.69
C ILE A 15 -14.55 2.88 -6.74
N LYS A 16 -15.64 3.52 -7.13
CA LYS A 16 -16.85 3.64 -6.29
C LYS A 16 -17.59 2.32 -6.08
N THR A 17 -17.65 1.47 -7.10
CA THR A 17 -18.49 0.27 -7.07
C THR A 17 -17.74 -1.01 -6.66
N ILE A 18 -16.45 -1.09 -6.98
CA ILE A 18 -15.64 -2.30 -6.73
C ILE A 18 -14.63 -2.06 -5.60
N LEU A 19 -13.76 -1.05 -5.73
CA LEU A 19 -12.69 -0.85 -4.77
C LEU A 19 -13.16 -0.36 -3.39
N GLN A 20 -14.32 0.27 -3.30
CA GLN A 20 -14.96 0.67 -2.03
C GLN A 20 -15.85 -0.43 -1.43
N SER A 21 -15.94 -1.60 -2.06
CA SER A 21 -16.62 -2.76 -1.47
C SER A 21 -15.88 -3.25 -0.23
N ASP A 22 -16.60 -3.57 0.85
CA ASP A 22 -16.04 -4.13 2.11
C ASP A 22 -15.22 -5.40 1.90
N ARG A 23 -15.43 -6.10 0.77
CA ARG A 23 -14.67 -7.31 0.43
C ARG A 23 -13.23 -7.03 0.02
N VAL A 24 -12.94 -5.87 -0.55
CA VAL A 24 -11.61 -5.55 -1.10
C VAL A 24 -11.07 -4.19 -0.67
N SER A 25 -11.86 -3.38 0.04
CA SER A 25 -11.46 -2.06 0.53
C SER A 25 -10.69 -2.19 1.86
N PRO A 26 -9.47 -1.65 1.96
CA PRO A 26 -8.75 -1.58 3.24
C PRO A 26 -9.47 -0.71 4.29
N PRO A 27 -9.36 -1.04 5.60
CA PRO A 27 -8.66 -2.19 6.19
C PRO A 27 -9.47 -3.49 6.11
N LEU A 28 -8.80 -4.63 5.96
CA LEU A 28 -9.42 -5.94 5.81
C LEU A 28 -9.28 -6.77 7.08
N THR A 29 -10.38 -7.38 7.52
CA THR A 29 -10.37 -8.35 8.63
C THR A 29 -10.23 -9.76 8.06
N LEU A 30 -9.33 -10.57 8.64
CA LEU A 30 -9.15 -11.96 8.24
C LEU A 30 -10.37 -12.79 8.68
N GLU A 31 -10.98 -13.50 7.74
CA GLU A 31 -12.19 -14.31 7.98
C GLU A 31 -11.90 -15.83 8.02
N SER A 32 -10.83 -16.27 7.34
CA SER A 32 -10.38 -17.65 7.29
C SER A 32 -8.86 -17.72 7.43
N ASP A 33 -8.19 -18.77 6.92
CA ASP A 33 -6.75 -18.72 6.75
C ASP A 33 -6.34 -17.68 5.70
N ILE A 34 -5.16 -17.09 5.85
CA ILE A 34 -4.75 -15.93 5.05
C ILE A 34 -4.66 -16.23 3.55
N VAL A 35 -4.34 -17.45 3.16
CA VAL A 35 -4.20 -17.84 1.75
C VAL A 35 -5.57 -17.95 1.11
N SER A 36 -6.50 -18.64 1.77
CA SER A 36 -7.87 -18.81 1.29
C SER A 36 -8.61 -17.47 1.23
N ASP A 37 -8.56 -16.67 2.31
CA ASP A 37 -9.20 -15.35 2.35
C ASP A 37 -8.65 -14.41 1.26
N PHE A 38 -7.34 -14.40 1.07
CA PHE A 38 -6.71 -13.61 -0.01
C PHE A 38 -7.18 -14.05 -1.40
N LYS A 39 -7.23 -15.36 -1.67
CA LYS A 39 -7.72 -15.90 -2.94
C LYS A 39 -9.17 -15.51 -3.20
N GLU A 40 -10.07 -15.71 -2.22
CA GLU A 40 -11.50 -15.39 -2.35
C GLU A 40 -11.74 -13.90 -2.63
N ARG A 41 -11.02 -13.00 -1.96
CA ARG A 41 -11.12 -11.56 -2.21
C ARG A 41 -10.61 -11.18 -3.59
N CYS A 42 -9.52 -11.79 -4.04
CA CYS A 42 -8.97 -11.53 -5.38
C CYS A 42 -9.86 -12.11 -6.49
N GLU A 43 -10.48 -13.27 -6.28
CA GLU A 43 -11.47 -13.83 -7.19
C GLU A 43 -12.69 -12.92 -7.32
N TYR A 44 -13.26 -12.49 -6.18
CA TYR A 44 -14.34 -11.50 -6.18
C TYR A 44 -13.95 -10.23 -6.94
N TYR A 45 -12.73 -9.72 -6.74
CA TYR A 45 -12.23 -8.54 -7.43
C TYR A 45 -12.17 -8.74 -8.95
N ILE A 46 -11.56 -9.84 -9.39
CA ILE A 46 -11.43 -10.17 -10.82
C ILE A 46 -12.81 -10.35 -11.46
N ASP A 47 -13.71 -11.06 -10.82
CA ASP A 47 -15.06 -11.31 -11.36
C ASP A 47 -15.90 -10.05 -11.40
N SER A 48 -15.75 -9.15 -10.43
CA SER A 48 -16.38 -7.83 -10.45
C SER A 48 -15.89 -6.98 -11.63
N LEU A 49 -14.59 -7.01 -11.94
CA LEU A 49 -14.03 -6.32 -13.11
C LEU A 49 -14.54 -6.90 -14.43
N LYS A 50 -14.60 -8.23 -14.57
CA LYS A 50 -15.16 -8.89 -15.77
C LYS A 50 -16.63 -8.55 -15.97
N LYS A 51 -17.41 -8.56 -14.87
CA LYS A 51 -18.82 -8.20 -14.91
C LYS A 51 -18.99 -6.73 -15.35
N TYR A 52 -18.20 -5.83 -14.77
CA TYR A 52 -18.24 -4.42 -15.10
C TYR A 52 -17.94 -4.18 -16.58
N ASP A 53 -16.91 -4.82 -17.14
CA ASP A 53 -16.56 -4.70 -18.57
C ASP A 53 -17.68 -5.18 -19.48
N LYS A 54 -18.26 -6.34 -19.18
CA LYS A 54 -19.38 -6.91 -19.95
C LYS A 54 -20.62 -6.01 -19.97
N GLU A 55 -20.91 -5.33 -18.85
CA GLU A 55 -22.10 -4.50 -18.71
C GLU A 55 -21.92 -3.09 -19.33
N ASN A 56 -20.69 -2.59 -19.43
CA ASN A 56 -20.44 -1.17 -19.77
C ASN A 56 -19.77 -0.96 -21.13
N ASN A 57 -19.37 -2.03 -21.86
CA ASN A 57 -18.68 -1.95 -23.15
C ASN A 57 -17.58 -0.88 -23.18
N THR A 58 -16.65 -0.95 -22.25
CA THR A 58 -15.64 0.08 -22.01
C THR A 58 -14.57 0.13 -23.11
N LYS A 59 -13.79 1.21 -23.17
CA LYS A 59 -12.57 1.33 -24.00
C LYS A 59 -11.31 0.90 -23.26
N ILE A 60 -11.45 0.29 -22.08
CA ILE A 60 -10.35 -0.21 -21.26
C ILE A 60 -10.02 -1.63 -21.71
N ASN A 61 -8.75 -1.95 -21.85
CA ASN A 61 -8.33 -3.32 -22.14
C ASN A 61 -8.33 -4.15 -20.84
N PHE A 62 -9.52 -4.63 -20.46
CA PHE A 62 -9.69 -5.44 -19.24
C PHE A 62 -9.00 -6.80 -19.34
N ASP A 63 -8.95 -7.45 -20.49
CA ASP A 63 -8.25 -8.73 -20.64
C ASP A 63 -6.79 -8.61 -20.25
N LEU A 64 -6.11 -7.58 -20.73
CA LEU A 64 -4.71 -7.33 -20.40
C LEU A 64 -4.55 -6.94 -18.92
N MET A 65 -5.48 -6.14 -18.37
CA MET A 65 -5.48 -5.75 -16.97
C MET A 65 -5.65 -6.98 -16.07
N ILE A 66 -6.66 -7.81 -16.31
CA ILE A 66 -6.95 -9.03 -15.55
C ILE A 66 -5.80 -10.02 -15.64
N LYS A 67 -5.19 -10.18 -16.82
CA LYS A 67 -3.99 -11.02 -16.96
C LYS A 67 -2.86 -10.58 -16.04
N ARG A 68 -2.61 -9.26 -15.91
CA ARG A 68 -1.59 -8.73 -15.00
C ARG A 68 -1.97 -8.89 -13.53
N ILE A 69 -3.25 -8.66 -13.21
CA ILE A 69 -3.79 -8.91 -11.87
C ILE A 69 -3.58 -10.38 -11.48
N SER A 70 -3.92 -11.31 -12.37
CA SER A 70 -3.76 -12.74 -12.11
C SER A 70 -2.30 -13.17 -11.90
N ILE A 71 -1.35 -12.56 -12.59
CA ILE A 71 0.09 -12.78 -12.32
C ILE A 71 0.42 -12.41 -10.88
N ILE A 72 -0.05 -11.25 -10.41
CA ILE A 72 0.20 -10.78 -9.05
C ILE A 72 -0.50 -11.68 -8.02
N VAL A 73 -1.77 -12.02 -8.24
CA VAL A 73 -2.54 -12.90 -7.35
C VAL A 73 -1.85 -14.25 -7.19
N ASN A 74 -1.53 -14.92 -8.30
CA ASN A 74 -0.87 -16.23 -8.27
C ASN A 74 0.50 -16.15 -7.57
N GLY A 75 1.24 -15.10 -7.84
CA GLY A 75 2.54 -14.92 -7.24
C GLY A 75 2.49 -14.61 -5.75
N ILE A 76 1.60 -13.73 -5.29
CA ILE A 76 1.42 -13.46 -3.85
C ILE A 76 0.92 -14.73 -3.15
N THR A 77 -0.02 -15.45 -3.75
CA THR A 77 -0.50 -16.72 -3.21
C THR A 77 0.65 -17.70 -2.98
N LYS A 78 1.48 -17.92 -4.00
CA LYS A 78 2.64 -18.81 -3.90
C LYS A 78 3.64 -18.29 -2.86
N CYS A 79 3.89 -16.99 -2.83
CA CYS A 79 4.77 -16.39 -1.82
C CYS A 79 4.25 -16.65 -0.38
N LEU A 80 2.94 -16.54 -0.14
CA LEU A 80 2.32 -16.84 1.16
C LEU A 80 2.44 -18.33 1.51
N GLU A 81 2.19 -19.23 0.55
CA GLU A 81 2.30 -20.69 0.73
C GLU A 81 3.73 -21.09 1.10
N GLU A 82 4.76 -20.58 0.39
CA GLU A 82 6.16 -20.82 0.69
C GLU A 82 6.56 -20.25 2.05
N PHE A 83 6.12 -19.03 2.36
CA PHE A 83 6.39 -18.39 3.65
C PHE A 83 5.80 -19.20 4.82
N LEU A 84 4.56 -19.66 4.69
CA LEU A 84 3.87 -20.44 5.73
C LEU A 84 4.44 -21.86 5.87
N SER A 85 5.03 -22.44 4.82
CA SER A 85 5.77 -23.69 4.90
C SER A 85 7.14 -23.57 5.56
N GLY A 86 7.61 -22.32 5.79
CA GLY A 86 8.92 -22.02 6.38
C GLY A 86 10.03 -21.80 5.35
N ASP A 87 9.75 -21.90 4.07
CA ASP A 87 10.73 -21.62 3.00
C ASP A 87 10.76 -20.12 2.68
N ILE A 88 11.40 -19.35 3.57
CA ILE A 88 11.53 -17.90 3.44
C ILE A 88 12.30 -17.49 2.18
N LYS A 89 13.26 -18.31 1.76
CA LYS A 89 14.05 -18.00 0.57
C LYS A 89 13.18 -18.10 -0.69
N SER A 90 12.46 -19.20 -0.88
CA SER A 90 11.55 -19.36 -2.01
C SER A 90 10.45 -18.30 -2.02
N ALA A 91 9.89 -17.95 -0.87
CA ALA A 91 8.93 -16.87 -0.75
C ALA A 91 9.51 -15.52 -1.24
N TYR A 92 10.75 -15.19 -0.85
CA TYR A 92 11.43 -13.98 -1.31
C TYR A 92 11.71 -14.01 -2.81
N ASP A 93 12.21 -15.13 -3.34
CA ASP A 93 12.54 -15.28 -4.76
C ASP A 93 11.27 -15.10 -5.62
N VAL A 94 10.15 -15.74 -5.26
CA VAL A 94 8.85 -15.57 -5.93
C VAL A 94 8.39 -14.10 -5.90
N PHE A 95 8.45 -13.45 -4.74
CA PHE A 95 8.08 -12.05 -4.61
C PHE A 95 8.95 -11.16 -5.51
N ASN A 96 10.25 -11.36 -5.48
CA ASN A 96 11.21 -10.60 -6.28
C ASN A 96 10.96 -10.76 -7.78
N ASP A 97 10.74 -11.98 -8.26
CA ASP A 97 10.51 -12.27 -9.68
C ASP A 97 9.28 -11.53 -10.23
N ILE A 98 8.19 -11.47 -9.44
CA ILE A 98 6.97 -10.78 -9.85
C ILE A 98 7.21 -9.28 -9.96
N PHE A 99 7.71 -8.67 -8.87
CA PHE A 99 7.76 -7.22 -8.74
C PHE A 99 8.96 -6.59 -9.46
N SER A 100 10.01 -7.37 -9.77
CA SER A 100 11.13 -6.96 -10.61
C SER A 100 10.84 -7.09 -12.10
N SER A 101 9.81 -7.86 -12.49
CA SER A 101 9.45 -8.01 -13.90
C SER A 101 9.10 -6.65 -14.52
N SER A 102 9.55 -6.40 -15.76
CA SER A 102 9.28 -5.13 -16.47
C SER A 102 7.78 -4.85 -16.62
N THR A 103 6.98 -5.92 -16.71
CA THR A 103 5.51 -5.84 -16.84
C THR A 103 4.84 -5.26 -15.61
N ILE A 104 5.29 -5.64 -14.40
CA ILE A 104 4.70 -5.21 -13.13
C ILE A 104 5.43 -3.98 -12.57
N ASN A 105 6.75 -3.94 -12.64
CA ASN A 105 7.56 -2.87 -12.08
C ASN A 105 7.18 -1.47 -12.57
N LYS A 106 6.78 -1.32 -13.84
CA LYS A 106 6.29 -0.04 -14.36
C LYS A 106 5.06 0.49 -13.61
N HIS A 107 4.17 -0.42 -13.12
CA HIS A 107 2.99 -0.02 -12.35
C HIS A 107 3.38 0.42 -10.95
N ILE A 108 4.36 -0.24 -10.31
CA ILE A 108 4.95 0.20 -9.04
C ILE A 108 5.52 1.61 -9.18
N ARG A 109 6.32 1.86 -10.23
CA ARG A 109 6.89 3.20 -10.47
C ARG A 109 5.84 4.28 -10.66
N ARG A 110 4.69 3.98 -11.26
CA ARG A 110 3.60 4.95 -11.48
C ARG A 110 2.88 5.37 -10.21
N ILE A 111 2.80 4.49 -9.21
CA ILE A 111 2.22 4.81 -7.90
C ILE A 111 3.27 5.28 -6.88
N THR A 112 4.49 5.53 -7.34
CA THR A 112 5.58 6.05 -6.50
C THR A 112 5.58 7.57 -6.56
N ILE A 113 5.58 8.22 -5.38
CA ILE A 113 5.58 9.68 -5.24
C ILE A 113 6.81 10.15 -4.46
N PRO A 114 7.22 11.42 -4.59
CA PRO A 114 8.27 11.99 -3.73
C PRO A 114 7.86 11.94 -2.25
N LEU A 115 8.81 11.59 -1.37
CA LEU A 115 8.56 11.63 0.08
C LEU A 115 8.13 13.02 0.54
N TYR A 116 8.68 14.06 -0.06
CA TYR A 116 8.34 15.46 0.23
C TYR A 116 6.83 15.76 0.10
N ASP A 117 6.12 15.09 -0.81
CA ASP A 117 4.69 15.36 -1.04
C ASP A 117 3.81 14.93 0.14
N VAL A 118 4.29 13.99 0.96
CA VAL A 118 3.57 13.46 2.13
C VAL A 118 4.25 13.78 3.47
N CYS A 119 5.50 14.22 3.44
CA CYS A 119 6.30 14.51 4.62
C CYS A 119 7.08 15.82 4.41
N ASN A 120 6.50 16.94 4.81
CA ASN A 120 7.06 18.28 4.68
C ASN A 120 6.67 19.17 5.87
N GLU A 121 7.06 20.44 5.88
CA GLU A 121 6.76 21.37 6.97
C GLU A 121 5.26 21.51 7.27
N LYS A 122 4.40 21.42 6.25
CA LYS A 122 2.93 21.51 6.42
C LYS A 122 2.30 20.17 6.84
N ARG A 123 2.99 19.06 6.59
CA ARG A 123 2.55 17.69 6.87
C ARG A 123 3.71 16.88 7.44
N PRO A 124 4.16 17.18 8.66
CA PRO A 124 5.18 16.36 9.30
C PRO A 124 4.65 14.96 9.60
N LEU A 125 5.52 13.97 9.56
CA LEU A 125 5.26 12.67 10.13
C LEU A 125 5.80 12.59 11.55
N PHE A 126 5.19 11.76 12.38
CA PHE A 126 5.47 11.69 13.81
C PHE A 126 5.96 10.32 14.22
N ARG A 127 6.86 10.31 15.19
CA ARG A 127 7.21 9.12 15.94
C ARG A 127 7.03 9.37 17.42
N VAL A 128 6.47 8.39 18.09
CA VAL A 128 6.34 8.37 19.55
C VAL A 128 7.16 7.20 20.09
N ARG A 129 7.81 7.40 21.21
CA ARG A 129 8.53 6.36 21.96
C ARG A 129 8.17 6.45 23.44
N LYS A 130 7.88 5.31 24.04
CA LYS A 130 7.73 5.20 25.50
C LYS A 130 9.11 4.99 26.14
N SER A 131 9.41 5.76 27.17
CA SER A 131 10.63 5.59 27.97
C SER A 131 10.39 6.04 29.41
N ASP A 132 10.91 5.27 30.36
CA ASP A 132 10.94 5.64 31.79
C ASP A 132 12.15 6.53 32.11
N ALA A 133 13.17 6.55 31.25
CA ALA A 133 14.33 7.42 31.35
C ALA A 133 14.22 8.59 30.34
N PRO A 134 14.77 9.77 30.63
CA PRO A 134 14.82 10.87 29.71
C PRO A 134 15.53 10.49 28.41
N LEU A 135 14.91 10.80 27.26
CA LEU A 135 15.53 10.70 25.95
C LEU A 135 16.04 12.09 25.57
N THR A 136 17.35 12.22 25.52
CA THR A 136 18.01 13.53 25.33
C THR A 136 18.63 13.67 23.95
N ASP A 137 18.91 12.55 23.29
CA ASP A 137 19.50 12.53 21.96
C ASP A 137 18.47 12.22 20.90
N ARG A 138 18.59 12.86 19.73
CA ARG A 138 17.73 12.63 18.58
C ARG A 138 17.79 11.18 18.11
N THR A 139 18.94 10.52 18.24
CA THR A 139 19.12 9.11 17.87
C THR A 139 18.31 8.17 18.76
N ASP A 140 17.97 8.59 19.98
CA ASP A 140 17.15 7.79 20.90
C ASP A 140 15.71 7.59 20.38
N ILE A 141 15.20 8.53 19.58
CA ILE A 141 13.86 8.42 18.96
C ILE A 141 13.93 7.83 17.54
N PHE A 142 15.11 7.68 16.97
CA PHE A 142 15.29 7.08 15.65
C PHE A 142 15.09 5.55 15.69
N HIS A 143 15.32 4.84 14.58
CA HIS A 143 15.24 3.38 14.58
C HIS A 143 16.29 2.76 15.51
N ILE A 144 16.06 1.51 15.93
CA ILE A 144 17.07 0.75 16.72
C ILE A 144 18.38 0.70 15.90
N PRO A 145 19.53 1.01 16.49
CA PRO A 145 20.81 0.92 15.79
C PRO A 145 21.06 -0.47 15.20
N PHE A 146 21.64 -0.55 14.02
CA PHE A 146 21.94 -1.83 13.37
C PHE A 146 22.83 -2.76 14.22
N THR A 147 23.66 -2.20 15.09
CA THR A 147 24.44 -2.97 16.06
C THR A 147 23.60 -3.70 17.09
N LYS A 148 22.35 -3.25 17.30
CA LYS A 148 21.37 -3.85 18.22
C LYS A 148 20.21 -4.53 17.49
N ARG A 149 20.41 -4.90 16.20
CA ARG A 149 19.35 -5.48 15.35
C ARG A 149 18.74 -6.78 15.92
N TYR A 150 19.45 -7.49 16.76
CA TYR A 150 18.96 -8.70 17.43
C TYR A 150 17.77 -8.43 18.37
N ASN A 151 17.53 -7.18 18.77
CA ASN A 151 16.37 -6.77 19.57
C ASN A 151 15.15 -6.40 18.72
N VAL A 152 15.25 -6.46 17.38
CA VAL A 152 14.18 -6.08 16.47
C VAL A 152 13.32 -7.29 16.17
N ASN A 153 12.08 -7.30 16.69
CA ASN A 153 11.07 -8.29 16.37
C ASN A 153 10.43 -8.01 15.01
N ALA A 154 9.82 -9.04 14.40
CA ALA A 154 9.00 -8.86 13.21
C ALA A 154 7.83 -7.91 13.50
N GLN A 155 7.57 -7.00 12.58
CA GLN A 155 6.43 -6.07 12.64
C GLN A 155 5.67 -6.15 11.32
N ARG A 156 4.53 -5.45 11.21
CA ARG A 156 3.62 -5.54 10.06
C ARG A 156 4.32 -5.43 8.69
N TYR A 157 5.31 -4.56 8.57
CA TYR A 157 6.01 -4.28 7.31
C TYR A 157 7.52 -4.48 7.40
N SER A 158 8.00 -5.21 8.40
CA SER A 158 9.42 -5.51 8.54
C SER A 158 9.65 -6.90 9.11
N VAL A 159 10.70 -7.54 8.62
CA VAL A 159 11.18 -8.83 9.16
C VAL A 159 11.99 -8.63 10.44
N ALA A 160 12.08 -9.68 11.27
CA ALA A 160 12.92 -9.66 12.45
C ALA A 160 14.38 -9.33 12.08
N GLY A 161 15.01 -8.51 12.88
CA GLY A 161 16.41 -8.11 12.67
C GLY A 161 16.62 -6.99 11.64
N LEU A 162 15.56 -6.45 11.01
CA LEU A 162 15.66 -5.29 10.13
C LEU A 162 15.11 -4.04 10.83
N PRO A 163 15.97 -3.14 11.34
CA PRO A 163 15.53 -1.90 11.97
C PRO A 163 14.82 -0.99 10.96
N CYS A 164 13.54 -0.73 11.21
CA CYS A 164 12.74 0.18 10.40
C CYS A 164 12.27 1.38 11.24
N LEU A 165 12.11 2.52 10.57
CA LEU A 165 11.54 3.72 11.15
C LEU A 165 10.04 3.77 10.83
N TYR A 166 9.19 3.52 11.82
CA TYR A 166 7.74 3.65 11.71
C TYR A 166 7.33 5.06 12.11
N LEU A 167 6.57 5.69 11.23
CA LEU A 167 6.09 7.06 11.40
C LEU A 167 4.57 7.10 11.20
N GLY A 168 3.87 7.84 12.04
CA GLY A 168 2.43 8.07 11.90
C GLY A 168 2.12 9.44 11.31
N ALA A 169 0.99 9.56 10.64
CA ALA A 169 0.51 10.83 10.09
C ALA A 169 0.00 11.81 11.17
N SER A 170 -0.24 11.34 12.38
CA SER A 170 -0.62 12.16 13.53
C SER A 170 -0.16 11.54 14.84
N LEU A 171 -0.09 12.35 15.89
CA LEU A 171 0.17 11.89 17.25
C LEU A 171 -0.84 10.87 17.74
N TYR A 172 -2.10 11.10 17.39
CA TYR A 172 -3.20 10.23 17.78
C TYR A 172 -3.03 8.82 17.19
N VAL A 173 -2.65 8.71 15.92
CA VAL A 173 -2.35 7.43 15.27
C VAL A 173 -1.19 6.73 15.96
N CYS A 174 -0.09 7.44 16.22
CA CYS A 174 1.06 6.88 16.94
C CYS A 174 0.69 6.37 18.35
N TRP A 175 -0.13 7.12 19.08
CA TRP A 175 -0.61 6.75 20.42
C TRP A 175 -1.51 5.51 20.40
N LEU A 176 -2.42 5.41 19.42
CA LEU A 176 -3.27 4.24 19.23
C LEU A 176 -2.43 2.98 18.92
N GLU A 177 -1.45 3.08 18.03
CA GLU A 177 -0.59 1.96 17.65
C GLU A 177 0.29 1.46 18.81
N MET A 178 0.57 2.32 19.79
CA MET A 178 1.27 1.95 21.01
C MET A 178 0.36 1.40 22.13
N ASN A 179 -0.91 1.09 21.84
CA ASN A 179 -1.91 0.63 22.81
C ASN A 179 -2.22 1.66 23.91
N LYS A 180 -2.30 2.95 23.53
CA LYS A 180 -2.72 4.05 24.40
C LYS A 180 -1.94 4.16 25.71
N PRO A 181 -0.61 4.26 25.70
CA PRO A 181 0.19 4.40 26.92
C PRO A 181 -0.04 5.76 27.60
N ASP A 182 0.38 5.87 28.87
CA ASP A 182 0.33 7.12 29.61
C ASP A 182 1.18 8.20 28.95
N PHE A 183 0.61 9.40 28.85
CA PHE A 183 1.26 10.53 28.18
C PHE A 183 2.56 10.98 28.84
N ASP A 184 2.66 10.85 30.17
CA ASP A 184 3.82 11.29 30.95
C ASP A 184 5.13 10.54 30.61
N LYS A 185 5.00 9.38 29.94
CA LYS A 185 6.13 8.55 29.52
C LYS A 185 6.40 8.60 28.02
N LEU A 186 5.74 9.51 27.31
CA LEU A 186 5.85 9.59 25.87
C LEU A 186 6.81 10.69 25.42
N TYR A 187 7.73 10.29 24.57
CA TYR A 187 8.63 11.19 23.86
C TYR A 187 8.22 11.24 22.39
N LEU A 188 8.15 12.46 21.87
CA LEU A 188 7.68 12.77 20.54
C LEU A 188 8.79 13.34 19.68
N SER A 189 8.86 12.92 18.43
CA SER A 189 9.65 13.61 17.40
C SER A 189 8.84 13.76 16.12
N SER A 190 9.01 14.90 15.46
CA SER A 190 8.50 15.15 14.13
C SER A 190 9.61 14.95 13.09
N PHE A 191 9.21 14.45 11.92
CA PHE A 191 10.08 14.20 10.79
C PHE A 191 9.55 14.96 9.59
N ILE A 192 10.44 15.63 8.89
CA ILE A 192 10.15 16.35 7.65
C ILE A 192 11.22 16.03 6.62
N SER A 193 10.86 15.99 5.35
CA SER A 193 11.78 15.85 4.22
C SER A 193 11.86 17.17 3.48
N TYR A 194 13.06 17.65 3.23
CA TYR A 194 13.32 18.81 2.34
C TYR A 194 13.71 18.35 0.93
N ASP A 195 14.12 17.08 0.79
CA ASP A 195 14.60 16.54 -0.47
C ASP A 195 13.45 15.86 -1.24
N LYS A 196 13.28 16.24 -2.52
CA LYS A 196 12.30 15.65 -3.44
C LYS A 196 12.78 14.37 -4.12
N ARG A 197 14.05 14.01 -4.00
CA ARG A 197 14.62 12.80 -4.63
C ARG A 197 14.16 11.50 -3.99
N PRO A 198 14.11 11.37 -2.64
CA PRO A 198 13.57 10.17 -2.02
C PRO A 198 12.14 9.94 -2.43
N LYS A 199 11.84 8.71 -2.85
CA LYS A 199 10.51 8.31 -3.30
C LYS A 199 9.94 7.24 -2.39
N ILE A 200 8.63 7.25 -2.23
CA ILE A 200 7.88 6.25 -1.50
C ILE A 200 6.85 5.58 -2.39
N LEU A 201 6.57 4.32 -2.10
CA LEU A 201 5.47 3.60 -2.68
C LEU A 201 4.18 4.01 -1.96
N ASN A 202 3.25 4.60 -2.69
CA ASN A 202 2.00 5.08 -2.11
C ASN A 202 0.89 4.05 -2.30
N PHE A 203 0.46 3.43 -1.21
CA PHE A 203 -0.68 2.51 -1.19
C PHE A 203 -1.99 3.18 -0.73
N SER A 204 -1.99 4.49 -0.52
CA SER A 204 -3.21 5.17 -0.09
C SER A 204 -4.23 5.25 -1.23
N PRO A 205 -5.44 4.68 -1.07
CA PRO A 205 -6.50 4.79 -2.06
C PRO A 205 -7.07 6.22 -2.18
N ASN A 206 -6.72 7.13 -1.29
CA ASN A 206 -7.22 8.51 -1.30
C ASN A 206 -6.85 9.27 -2.58
N LEU A 207 -5.72 8.94 -3.22
CA LEU A 207 -5.35 9.51 -4.52
C LEU A 207 -6.30 9.13 -5.65
N LEU A 208 -7.08 8.06 -5.48
CA LEU A 208 -8.06 7.64 -6.48
C LEU A 208 -9.32 8.52 -6.45
N ASN A 209 -9.57 9.21 -5.34
CA ASN A 209 -10.72 10.08 -5.11
C ASN A 209 -10.39 11.56 -5.27
N ASP A 210 -9.29 11.92 -5.94
CA ASP A 210 -8.88 13.32 -6.12
C ASP A 210 -9.95 14.08 -6.93
N PRO A 211 -10.61 15.10 -6.35
CA PRO A 211 -11.63 15.88 -7.04
C PRO A 211 -11.06 16.68 -8.22
N ILE A 212 -9.75 16.86 -8.32
CA ILE A 212 -9.07 17.54 -9.42
C ILE A 212 -9.09 16.67 -10.70
N ALA A 213 -9.31 15.37 -10.60
CA ALA A 213 -9.32 14.46 -11.74
C ALA A 213 -10.32 14.87 -12.85
N GLY A 214 -11.47 15.43 -12.49
CA GLY A 214 -12.47 15.89 -13.46
C GLY A 214 -12.12 17.18 -14.22
N ILE A 215 -11.02 17.85 -13.85
CA ILE A 215 -10.57 19.12 -14.45
C ILE A 215 -9.36 18.92 -15.36
N LEU A 216 -8.70 17.73 -15.27
CA LEU A 216 -7.51 17.43 -16.05
C LEU A 216 -7.83 17.23 -17.53
N GLU A 217 -6.95 17.71 -18.40
CA GLU A 217 -7.04 17.56 -19.86
C GLU A 217 -5.70 17.10 -20.46
N GLY A 218 -5.76 16.59 -21.70
CA GLY A 218 -4.58 16.23 -22.47
C GLY A 218 -3.69 15.19 -21.78
N ASP A 219 -2.39 15.45 -21.73
CA ASP A 219 -1.36 14.56 -21.18
C ASP A 219 -1.49 14.32 -19.68
N GLU A 220 -2.03 15.29 -18.93
CA GLU A 220 -2.23 15.15 -17.49
C GLU A 220 -3.35 14.16 -17.17
N LEU A 221 -4.44 14.20 -17.93
CA LEU A 221 -5.53 13.23 -17.82
C LEU A 221 -5.05 11.82 -18.20
N GLU A 222 -4.24 11.69 -19.24
CA GLU A 222 -3.68 10.41 -19.62
C GLU A 222 -2.77 9.83 -18.52
N LYS A 223 -1.91 10.65 -17.92
CA LYS A 223 -1.06 10.24 -16.78
C LYS A 223 -1.90 9.82 -15.59
N ALA A 224 -2.96 10.57 -15.25
CA ALA A 224 -3.87 10.23 -14.17
C ALA A 224 -4.56 8.87 -14.42
N ASN A 225 -5.02 8.61 -15.65
CA ASN A 225 -5.60 7.33 -16.04
C ASN A 225 -4.58 6.17 -15.94
N TRP A 226 -3.32 6.40 -16.29
CA TRP A 226 -2.26 5.38 -16.10
C TRP A 226 -1.98 5.08 -14.63
N ILE A 227 -2.05 6.08 -13.76
CA ILE A 227 -1.91 5.90 -12.32
C ILE A 227 -3.09 5.07 -11.80
N LYS A 228 -4.35 5.42 -12.13
CA LYS A 228 -5.54 4.67 -11.75
C LYS A 228 -5.47 3.20 -12.22
N ALA A 229 -5.14 2.99 -13.49
CA ALA A 229 -4.94 1.64 -14.04
C ALA A 229 -3.85 0.86 -13.29
N SER A 230 -2.79 1.53 -12.83
CA SER A 230 -1.72 0.90 -12.07
C SER A 230 -2.17 0.50 -10.67
N TYR A 231 -2.98 1.31 -9.99
CA TYR A 231 -3.62 0.92 -8.72
C TYR A 231 -4.51 -0.31 -8.90
N PHE A 232 -5.31 -0.37 -9.97
CA PHE A 232 -6.16 -1.54 -10.21
C PHE A 232 -5.33 -2.81 -10.41
N ILE A 233 -4.26 -2.74 -11.18
CA ILE A 233 -3.38 -3.88 -11.40
C ILE A 233 -2.68 -4.32 -10.09
N LEU A 234 -2.27 -3.35 -9.26
CA LEU A 234 -1.56 -3.60 -8.00
C LEU A 234 -2.53 -3.80 -6.81
N TRP A 235 -3.85 -3.79 -7.02
CA TRP A 235 -4.82 -3.92 -5.93
C TRP A 235 -4.66 -5.20 -5.10
N PRO A 236 -4.32 -6.38 -5.67
CA PRO A 236 -4.02 -7.56 -4.88
C PRO A 236 -2.84 -7.37 -3.90
N LEU A 237 -1.82 -6.59 -4.27
CA LEU A 237 -0.74 -6.24 -3.36
C LEU A 237 -1.25 -5.37 -2.20
N ILE A 238 -2.14 -4.42 -2.49
CA ILE A 238 -2.78 -3.58 -1.46
C ILE A 238 -3.64 -4.44 -0.53
N ILE A 239 -4.44 -5.37 -1.05
CA ILE A 239 -5.20 -6.35 -0.27
C ILE A 239 -4.27 -7.11 0.68
N SER A 240 -3.20 -7.71 0.16
CA SER A 240 -2.28 -8.53 0.96
C SER A 240 -1.60 -7.78 2.11
N CYS A 241 -1.39 -6.46 1.95
CA CYS A 241 -0.81 -5.58 2.98
C CYS A 241 -1.82 -4.98 3.95
N SER A 242 -3.12 -5.20 3.77
CA SER A 242 -4.19 -4.45 4.46
C SER A 242 -4.90 -5.19 5.58
N TYR A 243 -4.50 -6.44 5.85
CA TYR A 243 -5.10 -7.24 6.91
C TYR A 243 -4.81 -6.67 8.30
N ILE A 244 -5.85 -6.60 9.13
CA ILE A 244 -5.77 -6.23 10.55
C ILE A 244 -6.17 -7.41 11.43
N LYS A 245 -5.63 -7.45 12.66
CA LYS A 245 -6.12 -8.42 13.65
C LYS A 245 -7.55 -8.08 14.05
N LYS A 246 -8.40 -9.09 14.18
CA LYS A 246 -9.65 -8.97 14.95
C LYS A 246 -9.25 -8.69 16.41
N ASN A 247 -9.72 -7.58 16.96
CA ASN A 247 -9.61 -7.29 18.39
C ASN A 247 -10.61 -8.14 19.16
#